data_5e5eb4e18c2c327aee9ccbebe59b334a
#
_entry.id   5e5eb4e18c2c327aee9ccbebe59b334a
#
_cell.length_a   1.000
_cell.length_b   1.000
_cell.length_c   1.000
_cell.angle_alpha   90.00
_cell.angle_beta   90.00
_cell.angle_gamma   90.00
#
_symmetry.space_group_name_H-M   'P 1'
#
loop_
_entity.id
_entity.type
_entity.pdbx_description
1 polymer ?
#
loop_
_entity_poly.entity_id
_entity_poly.type
_entity_poly.pdbx_seq_one_letter_code
_entity_poly.pdbx_strand_id
1 'polypeptide(L)'
;MTSTRFNYNNTYPLRDVMAASVMAYQINNDKYLPRSSYDPDTKVESLANKDIVKYSLVAELCPRRDNQTQPNYAYDNVPDEEQYEIADEIISYYQGLMLKAISGKVNDFESKVLLAVKEGNTAVRDFGIVASLPKSYFRSIERDAVEQKQLELSDSSNFIGNVGDTTEMPIEVMRMNFIQKLDCHVVNARSGNDLIVFFTSKSKDFENFTTGTIRGRIKRHQTSNYHGGKETVLNYVKVL
;
A
#
# COMPACT_ATOMS: atom_id res chain seq x y z
N MET A 1 -14.78 44.14 1.71
CA MET A 1 -13.68 43.23 2.08
C MET A 1 -13.39 42.37 0.88
N THR A 2 -12.28 42.61 0.19
CA THR A 2 -11.84 41.78 -0.94
C THR A 2 -11.36 40.45 -0.39
N SER A 3 -12.14 39.39 -0.59
CA SER A 3 -11.72 38.00 -0.33
C SER A 3 -10.49 37.73 -1.19
N THR A 4 -9.31 37.80 -0.61
CA THR A 4 -8.07 37.38 -1.26
C THR A 4 -8.19 35.89 -1.52
N ARG A 5 -8.34 35.52 -2.79
CA ARG A 5 -8.45 34.09 -3.20
C ARG A 5 -7.13 33.39 -2.88
N PHE A 6 -7.18 32.32 -2.10
CA PHE A 6 -5.99 31.54 -1.75
C PHE A 6 -5.24 31.08 -3.01
N ASN A 7 -3.90 31.22 -3.00
CA ASN A 7 -3.06 30.84 -4.13
C ASN A 7 -2.58 29.39 -3.98
N TYR A 8 -3.21 28.47 -4.68
CA TYR A 8 -2.85 27.04 -4.69
C TYR A 8 -1.50 26.73 -5.34
N ASN A 9 -0.79 27.70 -5.91
CA ASN A 9 0.57 27.57 -6.41
C ASN A 9 1.63 27.83 -5.33
N ASN A 10 1.24 28.25 -4.12
CA ASN A 10 2.17 28.34 -3.00
C ASN A 10 2.81 26.99 -2.78
N THR A 11 4.14 26.99 -2.59
CA THR A 11 4.95 25.77 -2.42
C THR A 11 5.37 25.61 -0.97
N TYR A 12 5.49 24.35 -0.56
CA TYR A 12 5.92 23.93 0.77
C TYR A 12 7.07 22.92 0.62
N PRO A 13 7.99 22.84 1.60
CA PRO A 13 9.03 21.82 1.59
C PRO A 13 8.44 20.42 1.45
N LEU A 14 8.98 19.63 0.53
CA LEU A 14 8.47 18.27 0.29
C LEU A 14 8.52 17.42 1.56
N ARG A 15 9.56 17.59 2.39
CA ARG A 15 9.72 16.86 3.65
C ARG A 15 8.52 17.11 4.59
N ASP A 16 8.08 18.36 4.74
CA ASP A 16 6.95 18.70 5.60
C ASP A 16 5.63 18.14 5.04
N VAL A 17 5.43 18.25 3.72
CA VAL A 17 4.24 17.70 3.06
C VAL A 17 4.23 16.18 3.14
N MET A 18 5.39 15.52 3.06
CA MET A 18 5.51 14.06 3.19
C MET A 18 5.24 13.60 4.63
N ALA A 19 5.81 14.27 5.64
CA ALA A 19 5.55 13.96 7.05
C ALA A 19 4.06 14.12 7.38
N ALA A 20 3.42 15.21 6.92
CA ALA A 20 1.98 15.39 7.05
C ALA A 20 1.18 14.30 6.29
N SER A 21 1.71 13.77 5.18
CA SER A 21 1.08 12.69 4.42
C SER A 21 1.18 11.34 5.14
N VAL A 22 2.30 11.05 5.81
CA VAL A 22 2.47 9.89 6.67
C VAL A 22 1.49 9.97 7.85
N MET A 23 1.44 11.09 8.54
CA MET A 23 0.49 11.35 9.62
C MET A 23 -0.96 11.14 9.15
N ALA A 24 -1.33 11.70 8.01
CA ALA A 24 -2.68 11.53 7.45
C ALA A 24 -3.01 10.06 7.12
N TYR A 25 -2.02 9.28 6.68
CA TYR A 25 -2.15 7.85 6.42
C TYR A 25 -2.40 7.08 7.72
N GLN A 26 -1.66 7.36 8.78
CA GLN A 26 -1.81 6.77 10.11
C GLN A 26 -3.17 7.16 10.76
N ILE A 27 -3.58 8.43 10.69
CA ILE A 27 -4.91 8.90 11.17
C ILE A 27 -6.04 8.11 10.51
N ASN A 28 -5.90 7.76 9.24
CA ASN A 28 -6.86 6.96 8.49
C ASN A 28 -6.65 5.43 8.64
N ASN A 29 -6.02 4.98 9.73
CA ASN A 29 -5.73 3.57 10.03
C ASN A 29 -4.99 2.87 8.87
N ASP A 30 -3.88 3.44 8.45
CA ASP A 30 -3.01 2.96 7.37
C ASP A 30 -3.75 2.79 6.03
N LYS A 31 -4.69 3.71 5.76
CA LYS A 31 -5.46 3.74 4.53
C LYS A 31 -5.31 5.08 3.82
N TYR A 32 -5.24 5.03 2.52
CA TYR A 32 -5.36 6.20 1.68
C TYR A 32 -6.82 6.42 1.27
N LEU A 33 -7.44 7.47 1.79
CA LEU A 33 -8.78 7.91 1.45
C LEU A 33 -8.68 9.05 0.41
N PRO A 34 -9.09 8.82 -0.85
CA PRO A 34 -8.99 9.83 -1.91
C PRO A 34 -10.05 10.92 -1.78
N ARG A 35 -11.13 10.67 -1.04
CA ARG A 35 -12.27 11.58 -0.81
C ARG A 35 -12.71 11.49 0.63
N SER A 36 -13.10 12.63 1.19
CA SER A 36 -13.75 12.69 2.49
C SER A 36 -15.17 12.10 2.40
N SER A 37 -15.59 11.44 3.47
CA SER A 37 -16.93 10.84 3.59
C SER A 37 -17.50 11.10 4.98
N TYR A 38 -18.82 11.16 5.06
CA TYR A 38 -19.56 11.25 6.32
C TYR A 38 -20.50 10.06 6.43
N ASP A 39 -20.41 9.35 7.54
CA ASP A 39 -21.32 8.27 7.86
C ASP A 39 -22.46 8.80 8.76
N PRO A 40 -23.71 8.86 8.27
CA PRO A 40 -24.83 9.39 9.02
C PRO A 40 -25.24 8.53 10.21
N ASP A 41 -24.96 7.23 10.17
CA ASP A 41 -25.36 6.28 11.24
C ASP A 41 -24.43 6.40 12.45
N THR A 42 -23.13 6.47 12.21
CA THR A 42 -22.11 6.63 13.26
C THR A 42 -21.78 8.08 13.55
N LYS A 43 -22.22 9.03 12.72
CA LYS A 43 -21.87 10.48 12.78
C LYS A 43 -20.36 10.73 12.69
N VAL A 44 -19.61 9.81 12.10
CA VAL A 44 -18.18 9.91 11.91
C VAL A 44 -17.88 10.54 10.56
N GLU A 45 -17.03 11.56 10.55
CA GLU A 45 -16.46 12.14 9.35
C GLU A 45 -15.05 11.57 9.15
N SER A 46 -14.81 10.96 7.99
CA SER A 46 -13.49 10.52 7.56
C SER A 46 -12.95 11.48 6.51
N LEU A 47 -11.86 12.18 6.83
CA LEU A 47 -11.26 13.14 5.90
C LEU A 47 -10.34 12.43 4.91
N ALA A 48 -10.35 12.92 3.66
CA ALA A 48 -9.36 12.50 2.67
C ALA A 48 -7.94 12.85 3.14
N ASN A 49 -6.97 11.99 2.87
CA ASN A 49 -5.58 12.23 3.27
C ASN A 49 -5.06 13.60 2.79
N LYS A 50 -5.36 13.98 1.54
CA LYS A 50 -4.99 15.29 0.98
C LYS A 50 -5.58 16.47 1.75
N ASP A 51 -6.76 16.32 2.36
CA ASP A 51 -7.43 17.39 3.09
C ASP A 51 -6.82 17.51 4.50
N ILE A 52 -6.47 16.39 5.15
CA ILE A 52 -5.70 16.39 6.40
C ILE A 52 -4.37 17.12 6.19
N VAL A 53 -3.62 16.76 5.13
CA VAL A 53 -2.34 17.41 4.80
C VAL A 53 -2.50 18.92 4.59
N LYS A 54 -3.55 19.33 3.85
CA LYS A 54 -3.83 20.76 3.65
C LYS A 54 -4.12 21.47 4.95
N TYR A 55 -4.97 20.90 5.78
CA TYR A 55 -5.39 21.55 7.03
C TYR A 55 -4.28 21.60 8.06
N SER A 56 -3.35 20.63 8.06
CA SER A 56 -2.18 20.63 8.93
C SER A 56 -1.14 21.67 8.56
N LEU A 57 -0.94 21.92 7.26
CA LEU A 57 0.13 22.80 6.78
C LEU A 57 -0.36 24.21 6.38
N VAL A 58 -1.63 24.36 6.03
CA VAL A 58 -2.19 25.59 5.47
C VAL A 58 -3.39 26.01 6.29
N ALA A 59 -3.14 26.79 7.34
CA ALA A 59 -4.18 27.21 8.30
C ALA A 59 -5.35 27.95 7.65
N GLU A 60 -5.10 28.71 6.55
CA GLU A 60 -6.13 29.44 5.83
C GLU A 60 -7.12 28.54 5.09
N LEU A 61 -6.74 27.29 4.80
CA LEU A 61 -7.61 26.30 4.16
C LEU A 61 -8.37 25.45 5.16
N CYS A 62 -8.00 25.49 6.45
CA CYS A 62 -8.71 24.75 7.48
C CYS A 62 -10.13 25.33 7.66
N PRO A 63 -11.20 24.49 7.55
CA PRO A 63 -12.56 24.96 7.76
C PRO A 63 -12.72 25.54 9.16
N ARG A 64 -13.11 26.82 9.26
CA ARG A 64 -13.53 27.39 10.54
C ARG A 64 -14.91 26.83 10.85
N ARG A 65 -15.01 26.02 11.88
CA ARG A 65 -16.29 25.54 12.40
C ARG A 65 -16.66 26.37 13.62
N ASP A 66 -17.84 26.96 13.58
CA ASP A 66 -18.37 27.82 14.65
C ASP A 66 -18.65 27.09 15.98
N ASN A 67 -18.51 25.78 16.01
CA ASN A 67 -18.71 24.95 17.20
C ASN A 67 -17.37 24.32 17.63
N GLN A 68 -16.95 24.64 18.84
CA GLN A 68 -15.72 24.24 19.53
C GLN A 68 -15.50 22.72 19.75
N THR A 69 -16.27 21.86 19.10
CA THR A 69 -16.27 20.40 19.36
C THR A 69 -15.57 19.57 18.28
N GLN A 70 -14.98 20.20 17.28
CA GLN A 70 -14.23 19.45 16.26
C GLN A 70 -12.77 19.88 16.21
N PRO A 71 -11.84 18.91 16.06
CA PRO A 71 -10.42 19.18 16.04
C PRO A 71 -10.08 20.21 14.95
N ASN A 72 -9.27 21.19 15.31
CA ASN A 72 -8.67 22.10 14.35
C ASN A 72 -7.44 21.37 13.79
N TYR A 73 -7.59 20.69 12.67
CA TYR A 73 -6.52 19.85 12.09
C TYR A 73 -5.21 20.60 11.85
N ALA A 74 -5.23 21.93 11.72
CA ALA A 74 -4.03 22.74 11.55
C ALA A 74 -3.21 22.84 12.86
N TYR A 75 -3.86 22.73 14.03
CA TYR A 75 -3.20 22.92 15.33
C TYR A 75 -3.10 21.62 16.14
N ASP A 76 -4.02 20.69 15.95
CA ASP A 76 -4.11 19.47 16.76
C ASP A 76 -3.32 18.28 16.17
N ASN A 77 -3.03 18.33 14.86
CA ASN A 77 -2.30 17.28 14.15
C ASN A 77 -1.10 17.89 13.43
N VAL A 78 0.01 17.95 14.12
CA VAL A 78 1.33 18.32 13.59
C VAL A 78 2.16 17.06 13.52
N PRO A 79 2.87 16.79 12.41
CA PRO A 79 3.79 15.65 12.33
C PRO A 79 4.84 15.70 13.43
N ASP A 80 5.10 14.56 14.04
CA ASP A 80 6.19 14.38 15.02
C ASP A 80 7.46 13.80 14.35
N GLU A 81 8.48 13.51 15.15
CA GLU A 81 9.76 13.03 14.64
C GLU A 81 9.64 11.69 13.90
N GLU A 82 8.76 10.79 14.36
CA GLU A 82 8.56 9.49 13.71
C GLU A 82 8.02 9.66 12.27
N GLN A 83 7.04 10.56 12.07
CA GLN A 83 6.53 10.82 10.72
C GLN A 83 7.57 11.50 9.83
N TYR A 84 8.46 12.31 10.38
CA TYR A 84 9.58 12.90 9.63
C TYR A 84 10.63 11.85 9.24
N GLU A 85 10.96 10.91 10.11
CA GLU A 85 11.86 9.78 9.77
C GLU A 85 11.29 8.94 8.62
N ILE A 86 10.02 8.55 8.72
CA ILE A 86 9.33 7.80 7.65
C ILE A 86 9.27 8.63 6.35
N ALA A 87 9.04 9.95 6.45
CA ALA A 87 9.04 10.84 5.29
C ALA A 87 10.40 10.84 4.57
N ASP A 88 11.50 10.88 5.30
CA ASP A 88 12.86 10.83 4.76
C ASP A 88 13.13 9.47 4.06
N GLU A 89 12.65 8.37 4.62
CA GLU A 89 12.72 7.04 3.98
C GLU A 89 11.95 7.01 2.66
N ILE A 90 10.71 7.52 2.65
CA ILE A 90 9.87 7.59 1.44
C ILE A 90 10.56 8.44 0.36
N ILE A 91 11.06 9.62 0.73
CA ILE A 91 11.75 10.51 -0.20
C ILE A 91 12.98 9.82 -0.80
N SER A 92 13.80 9.17 0.05
CA SER A 92 14.98 8.42 -0.36
C SER A 92 14.64 7.26 -1.31
N TYR A 93 13.55 6.53 -1.05
CA TYR A 93 13.04 5.48 -1.92
C TYR A 93 12.72 6.02 -3.32
N TYR A 94 11.97 7.12 -3.42
CA TYR A 94 11.62 7.71 -4.71
C TYR A 94 12.83 8.35 -5.40
N GLN A 95 13.81 8.89 -4.67
CA GLN A 95 15.09 9.32 -5.24
C GLN A 95 15.83 8.15 -5.89
N GLY A 96 15.86 6.99 -5.25
CA GLY A 96 16.42 5.77 -5.83
C GLY A 96 15.72 5.33 -7.12
N LEU A 97 14.40 5.49 -7.20
CA LEU A 97 13.63 5.19 -8.41
C LEU A 97 13.92 6.14 -9.57
N MET A 98 14.35 7.39 -9.31
CA MET A 98 14.73 8.32 -10.38
C MET A 98 15.87 7.75 -11.25
N LEU A 99 16.82 7.07 -10.65
CA LEU A 99 17.94 6.44 -11.38
C LEU A 99 17.45 5.31 -12.30
N LYS A 100 16.43 4.56 -11.87
CA LYS A 100 15.79 3.50 -12.68
C LYS A 100 14.91 4.10 -13.79
N ALA A 101 14.28 5.25 -13.57
CA ALA A 101 13.40 5.92 -14.53
C ALA A 101 14.14 6.52 -15.74
N ILE A 102 15.44 6.78 -15.63
CA ILE A 102 16.28 7.27 -16.73
C ILE A 102 16.32 6.27 -17.91
N SER A 103 16.11 4.98 -17.63
CA SER A 103 16.14 3.89 -18.63
C SER A 103 14.76 3.46 -19.14
N GLY A 104 13.65 4.01 -18.65
CA GLY A 104 12.29 3.57 -18.95
C GLY A 104 11.29 4.69 -19.23
N LYS A 105 10.11 4.32 -19.74
CA LYS A 105 8.97 5.26 -19.89
C LYS A 105 8.36 5.48 -18.52
N VAL A 106 8.26 6.74 -18.11
CA VAL A 106 7.62 7.17 -16.86
C VAL A 106 6.21 7.66 -17.21
N ASN A 107 5.20 7.28 -16.44
CA ASN A 107 3.85 7.78 -16.62
C ASN A 107 3.69 9.19 -15.99
N ASP A 108 2.56 9.87 -16.27
CA ASP A 108 2.30 11.24 -15.81
C ASP A 108 2.33 11.38 -14.28
N PHE A 109 1.87 10.37 -13.55
CA PHE A 109 1.88 10.37 -12.08
C PHE A 109 3.32 10.27 -11.57
N GLU A 110 4.08 9.29 -12.07
CA GLU A 110 5.50 9.11 -11.71
C GLU A 110 6.31 10.37 -12.05
N SER A 111 6.06 10.98 -13.21
CA SER A 111 6.75 12.23 -13.60
C SER A 111 6.54 13.36 -12.59
N LYS A 112 5.32 13.53 -12.08
CA LYS A 112 5.01 14.55 -11.06
C LYS A 112 5.66 14.25 -9.72
N VAL A 113 5.66 12.98 -9.30
CA VAL A 113 6.35 12.54 -8.07
C VAL A 113 7.84 12.82 -8.18
N LEU A 114 8.48 12.40 -9.29
CA LEU A 114 9.90 12.60 -9.51
C LEU A 114 10.27 14.08 -9.58
N LEU A 115 9.40 14.93 -10.14
CA LEU A 115 9.61 16.38 -10.18
C LEU A 115 9.58 16.97 -8.76
N ALA A 116 8.57 16.62 -7.95
CA ALA A 116 8.47 17.08 -6.57
C ALA A 116 9.70 16.65 -5.73
N VAL A 117 10.14 15.41 -5.89
CA VAL A 117 11.35 14.88 -5.22
C VAL A 117 12.61 15.61 -5.66
N LYS A 118 12.74 15.92 -6.95
CA LYS A 118 13.89 16.65 -7.50
C LYS A 118 13.94 18.09 -7.00
N GLU A 119 12.79 18.78 -6.97
CA GLU A 119 12.72 20.18 -6.57
C GLU A 119 12.76 20.37 -5.06
N GLY A 120 12.49 19.33 -4.28
CA GLY A 120 12.41 19.39 -2.82
C GLY A 120 11.23 20.22 -2.29
N ASN A 121 10.32 20.64 -3.18
CA ASN A 121 9.14 21.42 -2.85
C ASN A 121 7.93 20.92 -3.66
N THR A 122 6.73 21.15 -3.13
CA THR A 122 5.49 20.83 -3.84
C THR A 122 4.44 21.92 -3.64
N ALA A 123 3.65 22.18 -4.69
CA ALA A 123 2.57 23.16 -4.63
C ALA A 123 1.33 22.55 -3.94
N VAL A 124 0.54 23.39 -3.26
CA VAL A 124 -0.69 22.95 -2.56
C VAL A 124 -1.65 22.19 -3.47
N ARG A 125 -1.74 22.56 -4.76
CA ARG A 125 -2.55 21.84 -5.74
C ARG A 125 -2.13 20.37 -5.94
N ASP A 126 -0.85 20.05 -5.68
CA ASP A 126 -0.26 18.73 -5.91
C ASP A 126 -0.16 17.90 -4.60
N PHE A 127 -0.61 18.43 -3.45
CA PHE A 127 -0.63 17.72 -2.17
C PHE A 127 -1.35 16.36 -2.24
N GLY A 128 -2.38 16.23 -3.10
CA GLY A 128 -3.06 14.96 -3.30
C GLY A 128 -2.17 13.84 -3.88
N ILE A 129 -1.15 14.21 -4.66
CA ILE A 129 -0.16 13.28 -5.19
C ILE A 129 0.73 12.80 -4.05
N VAL A 130 1.31 13.74 -3.29
CA VAL A 130 2.21 13.43 -2.17
C VAL A 130 1.47 12.63 -1.09
N ALA A 131 0.23 12.99 -0.76
CA ALA A 131 -0.62 12.29 0.20
C ALA A 131 -0.91 10.81 -0.16
N SER A 132 -0.73 10.42 -1.42
CA SER A 132 -0.89 9.02 -1.86
C SER A 132 0.40 8.18 -1.75
N LEU A 133 1.55 8.83 -1.55
CA LEU A 133 2.85 8.16 -1.60
C LEU A 133 3.11 7.20 -0.43
N PRO A 134 2.70 7.49 0.82
CA PRO A 134 2.87 6.53 1.92
C PRO A 134 2.27 5.16 1.61
N LYS A 135 1.01 5.11 1.14
CA LYS A 135 0.37 3.85 0.72
C LYS A 135 1.18 3.13 -0.37
N SER A 136 1.64 3.87 -1.38
CA SER A 136 2.39 3.29 -2.50
C SER A 136 3.74 2.76 -2.05
N TYR A 137 4.42 3.46 -1.16
CA TYR A 137 5.69 3.07 -0.56
C TYR A 137 5.55 1.79 0.26
N PHE A 138 4.66 1.76 1.27
CA PHE A 138 4.49 0.59 2.13
C PHE A 138 4.09 -0.65 1.33
N ARG A 139 3.18 -0.49 0.36
CA ARG A 139 2.81 -1.58 -0.55
C ARG A 139 3.99 -2.10 -1.38
N SER A 140 4.90 -1.20 -1.79
CA SER A 140 6.09 -1.61 -2.55
C SER A 140 7.07 -2.36 -1.67
N ILE A 141 7.33 -1.88 -0.44
CA ILE A 141 8.20 -2.57 0.53
C ILE A 141 7.66 -3.96 0.84
N GLU A 142 6.36 -4.10 1.13
CA GLU A 142 5.72 -5.41 1.37
C GLU A 142 5.88 -6.35 0.16
N ARG A 143 5.66 -5.83 -1.04
CA ARG A 143 5.82 -6.61 -2.27
C ARG A 143 7.26 -7.08 -2.43
N ASP A 144 8.22 -6.17 -2.29
CA ASP A 144 9.63 -6.45 -2.49
C ASP A 144 10.14 -7.45 -1.44
N ALA A 145 9.67 -7.36 -0.19
CA ALA A 145 9.97 -8.33 0.87
C ALA A 145 9.42 -9.74 0.53
N VAL A 146 8.20 -9.83 0.00
CA VAL A 146 7.63 -11.12 -0.43
C VAL A 146 8.39 -11.69 -1.62
N GLU A 147 8.74 -10.85 -2.61
CA GLU A 147 9.52 -11.28 -3.79
C GLU A 147 10.90 -11.78 -3.37
N GLN A 148 11.56 -11.08 -2.45
CA GLN A 148 12.85 -11.51 -1.90
C GLN A 148 12.74 -12.86 -1.18
N LYS A 149 11.72 -13.04 -0.32
CA LYS A 149 11.47 -14.31 0.37
C LYS A 149 11.18 -15.46 -0.60
N GLN A 150 10.43 -15.19 -1.68
CA GLN A 150 10.19 -16.20 -2.72
C GLN A 150 11.49 -16.58 -3.45
N LEU A 151 12.34 -15.60 -3.74
CA LEU A 151 13.63 -15.84 -4.38
C LEU A 151 14.56 -16.68 -3.47
N GLU A 152 14.65 -16.36 -2.19
CA GLU A 152 15.43 -17.14 -1.22
C GLU A 152 14.97 -18.59 -1.10
N LEU A 153 13.66 -18.83 -1.21
CA LEU A 153 13.09 -20.18 -1.17
C LEU A 153 13.20 -20.93 -2.50
N SER A 154 13.42 -20.22 -3.61
CA SER A 154 13.37 -20.80 -4.96
C SER A 154 14.33 -21.98 -5.16
N ASP A 155 15.54 -21.87 -4.61
CA ASP A 155 16.58 -22.90 -4.75
C ASP A 155 16.33 -24.13 -3.86
N SER A 156 15.64 -23.96 -2.73
CA SER A 156 15.36 -25.03 -1.76
C SER A 156 13.97 -25.66 -1.93
N SER A 157 13.07 -25.01 -2.66
CA SER A 157 11.69 -25.47 -2.84
C SER A 157 11.62 -26.74 -3.68
N ASN A 158 10.79 -27.69 -3.23
CA ASN A 158 10.50 -28.93 -3.92
C ASN A 158 9.01 -29.08 -4.23
N PHE A 159 8.68 -30.02 -5.12
CA PHE A 159 7.30 -30.38 -5.36
C PHE A 159 6.75 -31.22 -4.21
N ILE A 160 5.55 -30.88 -3.76
CA ILE A 160 4.85 -31.61 -2.69
C ILE A 160 3.97 -32.70 -3.33
N GLY A 161 4.06 -33.96 -2.85
CA GLY A 161 3.20 -35.07 -3.23
C GLY A 161 3.18 -35.37 -4.74
N ASN A 162 2.12 -36.05 -5.21
CA ASN A 162 1.95 -36.36 -6.63
C ASN A 162 0.75 -35.60 -7.22
N VAL A 163 0.82 -35.31 -8.51
CA VAL A 163 -0.31 -34.67 -9.22
C VAL A 163 -1.54 -35.57 -9.14
N GLY A 164 -2.65 -35.01 -8.69
CA GLY A 164 -3.92 -35.71 -8.48
C GLY A 164 -4.20 -36.05 -7.03
N ASP A 165 -3.19 -36.10 -6.17
CA ASP A 165 -3.35 -36.39 -4.73
C ASP A 165 -4.10 -35.26 -4.01
N THR A 166 -4.88 -35.62 -3.00
CA THR A 166 -5.44 -34.66 -2.04
C THR A 166 -4.58 -34.72 -0.79
N THR A 167 -4.09 -33.56 -0.36
CA THR A 167 -3.18 -33.46 0.77
C THR A 167 -3.66 -32.39 1.76
N GLU A 168 -3.30 -32.58 3.00
CA GLU A 168 -3.43 -31.60 4.08
C GLU A 168 -2.02 -31.10 4.44
N MET A 169 -1.87 -29.83 4.58
CA MET A 169 -0.58 -29.24 4.90
C MET A 169 -0.70 -27.91 5.65
N PRO A 170 0.22 -27.62 6.57
CA PRO A 170 0.33 -26.30 7.15
C PRO A 170 0.87 -25.33 6.08
N ILE A 171 0.32 -24.14 6.02
CA ILE A 171 0.80 -23.09 5.14
C ILE A 171 0.98 -21.76 5.88
N GLU A 172 1.87 -20.95 5.35
CA GLU A 172 1.98 -19.52 5.62
C GLU A 172 1.66 -18.78 4.30
N VAL A 173 0.64 -17.92 4.35
CA VAL A 173 0.28 -17.06 3.19
C VAL A 173 1.31 -15.95 3.09
N MET A 174 1.99 -15.88 1.96
CA MET A 174 2.98 -14.84 1.67
C MET A 174 2.35 -13.63 0.97
N ARG A 175 1.41 -13.90 0.06
CA ARG A 175 0.72 -12.87 -0.71
C ARG A 175 -0.61 -13.36 -1.26
N MET A 176 -1.61 -12.48 -1.27
CA MET A 176 -2.88 -12.69 -1.96
C MET A 176 -3.18 -11.52 -2.90
N ASN A 177 -3.45 -11.81 -4.18
CA ASN A 177 -3.76 -10.79 -5.18
C ASN A 177 -5.07 -11.10 -5.88
N PHE A 178 -5.91 -10.07 -6.04
CA PHE A 178 -7.13 -10.18 -6.82
C PHE A 178 -6.83 -10.08 -8.32
N ILE A 179 -7.36 -11.02 -9.10
CA ILE A 179 -7.28 -11.02 -10.57
C ILE A 179 -8.67 -10.67 -11.11
N GLN A 180 -8.86 -9.40 -11.44
CA GLN A 180 -10.16 -8.88 -11.90
C GLN A 180 -10.71 -9.65 -13.11
N LYS A 181 -9.86 -10.04 -14.07
CA LYS A 181 -10.28 -10.77 -15.28
C LYS A 181 -10.88 -12.14 -14.98
N LEU A 182 -10.49 -12.77 -13.87
CA LEU A 182 -10.91 -14.13 -13.47
C LEU A 182 -11.86 -14.12 -12.28
N ASP A 183 -12.14 -12.95 -11.73
CA ASP A 183 -12.93 -12.75 -10.49
C ASP A 183 -12.52 -13.70 -9.37
N CYS A 184 -11.21 -13.82 -9.18
CA CYS A 184 -10.64 -14.70 -8.16
C CYS A 184 -9.34 -14.11 -7.59
N HIS A 185 -8.92 -14.67 -6.46
CA HIS A 185 -7.62 -14.37 -5.86
C HIS A 185 -6.62 -15.46 -6.20
N VAL A 186 -5.40 -15.07 -6.53
CA VAL A 186 -4.24 -15.96 -6.50
C VAL A 186 -3.57 -15.81 -5.15
N VAL A 187 -3.35 -16.93 -4.50
CA VAL A 187 -2.66 -17.01 -3.21
C VAL A 187 -1.31 -17.66 -3.43
N ASN A 188 -0.26 -16.95 -3.04
CA ASN A 188 1.10 -17.47 -2.94
C ASN A 188 1.36 -17.77 -1.48
N ALA A 189 1.74 -19.00 -1.17
CA ALA A 189 1.98 -19.50 0.17
C ALA A 189 3.24 -20.37 0.20
N ARG A 190 3.67 -20.77 1.41
CA ARG A 190 4.70 -21.77 1.59
C ARG A 190 4.26 -22.83 2.60
N SER A 191 4.77 -24.05 2.48
CA SER A 191 4.72 -25.10 3.50
C SER A 191 6.16 -25.52 3.81
N GLY A 192 6.66 -25.15 4.98
CA GLY A 192 8.09 -25.20 5.22
C GLY A 192 8.86 -24.34 4.23
N ASN A 193 9.72 -24.94 3.40
CA ASN A 193 10.47 -24.28 2.34
C ASN A 193 9.83 -24.42 0.95
N ASP A 194 8.74 -25.19 0.83
CA ASP A 194 8.14 -25.50 -0.45
C ASP A 194 7.07 -24.47 -0.85
N LEU A 195 7.17 -23.98 -2.06
CA LEU A 195 6.29 -22.93 -2.59
C LEU A 195 4.99 -23.54 -3.12
N ILE A 196 3.88 -22.90 -2.76
CA ILE A 196 2.52 -23.30 -3.08
C ILE A 196 1.77 -22.15 -3.74
N VAL A 197 1.01 -22.46 -4.79
CA VAL A 197 0.13 -21.50 -5.46
C VAL A 197 -1.26 -22.09 -5.62
N PHE A 198 -2.29 -21.33 -5.31
CA PHE A 198 -3.67 -21.71 -5.60
C PHE A 198 -4.56 -20.52 -5.92
N PHE A 199 -5.72 -20.80 -6.53
CA PHE A 199 -6.71 -19.81 -6.86
C PHE A 199 -7.97 -20.04 -6.02
N THR A 200 -8.56 -18.98 -5.51
CA THR A 200 -9.79 -19.04 -4.71
C THR A 200 -10.71 -17.86 -5.03
N SER A 201 -12.01 -18.14 -5.13
CA SER A 201 -13.07 -17.13 -5.13
C SER A 201 -13.54 -16.78 -3.70
N LYS A 202 -13.11 -17.56 -2.72
CA LYS A 202 -13.48 -17.41 -1.31
C LYS A 202 -12.44 -16.57 -0.57
N SER A 203 -12.31 -15.28 -0.93
CA SER A 203 -11.34 -14.40 -0.31
C SER A 203 -11.53 -14.26 1.21
N LYS A 204 -12.78 -14.29 1.68
CA LYS A 204 -13.10 -14.16 3.11
C LYS A 204 -12.47 -15.25 3.99
N ASP A 205 -12.31 -16.46 3.45
CA ASP A 205 -11.66 -17.56 4.18
C ASP A 205 -10.16 -17.29 4.42
N PHE A 206 -9.55 -16.37 3.64
CA PHE A 206 -8.13 -16.04 3.66
C PHE A 206 -7.84 -14.59 4.03
N GLU A 207 -8.85 -13.73 4.27
CA GLU A 207 -8.66 -12.29 4.49
C GLU A 207 -7.83 -11.97 5.75
N ASN A 208 -7.96 -12.82 6.79
CA ASN A 208 -7.15 -12.74 8.02
C ASN A 208 -6.32 -14.01 8.26
N PHE A 209 -6.21 -14.86 7.25
CA PHE A 209 -5.51 -16.13 7.35
C PHE A 209 -4.05 -15.95 6.93
N THR A 210 -3.19 -15.82 7.90
CA THR A 210 -1.73 -15.71 7.69
C THR A 210 -1.04 -17.07 7.75
N THR A 211 -1.45 -17.91 8.72
CA THR A 211 -0.91 -19.26 8.93
C THR A 211 -2.02 -20.22 9.35
N GLY A 212 -1.93 -21.48 8.95
CA GLY A 212 -2.89 -22.52 9.34
C GLY A 212 -2.79 -23.73 8.42
N THR A 213 -3.71 -24.66 8.59
CA THR A 213 -3.75 -25.91 7.80
C THR A 213 -4.79 -25.77 6.69
N ILE A 214 -4.41 -26.18 5.49
CA ILE A 214 -5.32 -26.28 4.35
C ILE A 214 -5.37 -27.71 3.85
N ARG A 215 -6.51 -28.04 3.21
CA ARG A 215 -6.67 -29.25 2.40
C ARG A 215 -6.89 -28.85 0.95
N GLY A 216 -6.12 -29.44 0.03
CA GLY A 216 -6.24 -29.15 -1.39
C GLY A 216 -5.83 -30.34 -2.26
N ARG A 217 -6.28 -30.35 -3.53
CA ARG A 217 -5.85 -31.33 -4.51
C ARG A 217 -4.72 -30.77 -5.35
N ILE A 218 -3.64 -31.53 -5.49
CA ILE A 218 -2.49 -31.15 -6.32
C ILE A 218 -2.92 -31.19 -7.80
N LYS A 219 -2.95 -30.02 -8.42
CA LYS A 219 -3.35 -29.84 -9.82
C LYS A 219 -2.19 -30.12 -10.77
N ARG A 220 -1.04 -29.53 -10.44
CA ARG A 220 0.18 -29.66 -11.24
C ARG A 220 1.40 -29.23 -10.46
N HIS A 221 2.54 -29.64 -10.94
CA HIS A 221 3.86 -29.14 -10.58
C HIS A 221 4.34 -28.19 -11.68
N GLN A 222 4.96 -27.07 -11.30
CA GLN A 222 5.52 -26.12 -12.27
C GLN A 222 6.77 -25.46 -11.71
N THR A 223 7.59 -24.93 -12.62
CA THR A 223 8.66 -24.00 -12.27
C THR A 223 8.13 -22.59 -12.48
N SER A 224 8.33 -21.71 -11.50
CA SER A 224 7.88 -20.32 -11.61
C SER A 224 8.65 -19.57 -12.68
N ASN A 225 7.94 -18.86 -13.55
CA ASN A 225 8.56 -17.98 -14.54
C ASN A 225 9.12 -16.68 -13.92
N TYR A 226 8.82 -16.39 -12.64
CA TYR A 226 9.21 -15.16 -11.97
C TYR A 226 10.50 -15.33 -11.16
N HIS A 227 10.61 -16.43 -10.41
CA HIS A 227 11.74 -16.66 -9.51
C HIS A 227 12.47 -17.99 -9.75
N GLY A 228 12.06 -18.79 -10.74
CA GLY A 228 12.71 -20.06 -11.11
C GLY A 228 12.51 -21.22 -10.15
N GLY A 229 11.87 -21.01 -8.99
CA GLY A 229 11.63 -22.06 -7.98
C GLY A 229 10.53 -23.03 -8.39
N LYS A 230 10.58 -24.23 -7.81
CA LYS A 230 9.53 -25.24 -7.97
C LYS A 230 8.30 -24.86 -7.16
N GLU A 231 7.12 -24.91 -7.78
CA GLU A 231 5.82 -24.57 -7.17
C GLU A 231 4.83 -25.71 -7.32
N THR A 232 4.14 -26.04 -6.23
CA THR A 232 3.00 -26.97 -6.26
C THR A 232 1.70 -26.17 -6.39
N VAL A 233 0.97 -26.38 -7.47
CA VAL A 233 -0.32 -25.71 -7.72
C VAL A 233 -1.46 -26.56 -7.20
N LEU A 234 -2.31 -25.98 -6.33
CA LEU A 234 -3.45 -26.67 -5.74
C LEU A 234 -4.78 -26.18 -6.32
N ASN A 235 -5.77 -27.07 -6.29
CA ASN A 235 -7.18 -26.81 -6.56
C ASN A 235 -8.04 -27.23 -5.36
N TYR A 236 -9.28 -26.71 -5.32
CA TYR A 236 -10.29 -27.07 -4.32
C TYR A 236 -9.81 -26.87 -2.90
N VAL A 237 -9.04 -25.80 -2.69
CA VAL A 237 -8.44 -25.50 -1.38
C VAL A 237 -9.52 -25.10 -0.38
N LYS A 238 -9.44 -25.67 0.82
CA LYS A 238 -10.28 -25.36 1.99
C LYS A 238 -9.38 -25.15 3.19
N VAL A 239 -9.71 -24.19 4.01
CA VAL A 239 -9.12 -23.99 5.34
C VAL A 239 -9.72 -25.02 6.28
N LEU A 240 -8.91 -25.62 7.17
CA LEU A 240 -9.31 -26.62 8.17
C LEU A 240 -9.39 -26.03 9.57
#